data_be661b6c21996373160dc1c048820204
#
_entry.id   be661b6c21996373160dc1c048820204
#
_cell.length_a   1.000
_cell.length_b   1.000
_cell.length_c   1.000
_cell.angle_alpha   90.00
_cell.angle_beta   90.00
_cell.angle_gamma   90.00
#
_symmetry.space_group_name_H-M   'P 1'
#
loop_
_entity.id
_entity.type
_entity.pdbx_description
1 polymer ?
#
loop_
_entity_poly.entity_id
_entity_poly.type
_entity_poly.pdbx_seq_one_letter_code
_entity_poly.pdbx_strand_id
1 'polypeptide(L)'
;MTTLHGLVMVFGAIMPSFVGLANWLIPMMIGAPDMALPRMNNWSFWILPPAFLMLASTLLMEGGAPAFGWTFYAPLSTTYAPPSVTFFIFAIHILGVSSIMGSINIIATVMNMRAPGMTYMKMPLFVWTWLITAFLLVAVMPVLAGAVTMMLMDIHFGTSFFSAAGGGDPVLFQHIFWFFGHPEVYIIILPAFGVISQIIPAFSRKPLFGYASMVYATAAIAFLSFIVWAHHMYTVGMPVAGELFFMYATMLIAVPP
;
A
#
# COMPACT_ATOMS: atom_id res chain seq x y z
N MET A 1 -2.94 16.79 13.83
CA MET A 1 -3.44 17.07 12.46
C MET A 1 -2.56 16.46 11.38
N THR A 2 -1.24 16.69 11.34
CA THR A 2 -0.33 16.18 10.29
C THR A 2 -0.39 14.64 10.12
N THR A 3 -0.37 13.88 11.22
CA THR A 3 -0.47 12.42 11.21
C THR A 3 -1.77 11.93 10.56
N LEU A 4 -2.92 12.47 11.00
CA LEU A 4 -4.23 12.11 10.43
C LEU A 4 -4.34 12.53 8.97
N HIS A 5 -3.85 13.73 8.62
CA HIS A 5 -3.86 14.19 7.24
C HIS A 5 -3.12 13.22 6.32
N GLY A 6 -1.89 12.79 6.69
CA GLY A 6 -1.12 11.84 5.89
C GLY A 6 -1.86 10.51 5.68
N LEU A 7 -2.43 9.95 6.75
CA LEU A 7 -3.17 8.68 6.65
C LEU A 7 -4.48 8.80 5.87
N VAL A 8 -5.26 9.86 6.11
CA VAL A 8 -6.51 10.09 5.39
C VAL A 8 -6.26 10.32 3.91
N MET A 9 -5.18 11.02 3.54
CA MET A 9 -4.84 11.21 2.13
C MET A 9 -4.45 9.91 1.45
N VAL A 10 -3.61 9.09 2.06
CA VAL A 10 -3.15 7.83 1.48
C VAL A 10 -4.27 6.78 1.51
N PHE A 11 -4.73 6.40 2.70
CA PHE A 11 -5.67 5.28 2.88
C PHE A 11 -7.14 5.69 2.74
N GLY A 12 -7.49 6.97 2.83
CA GLY A 12 -8.86 7.47 2.77
C GLY A 12 -9.26 8.10 1.45
N ALA A 13 -8.35 8.80 0.79
CA ALA A 13 -8.66 9.47 -0.47
C ALA A 13 -8.08 8.71 -1.66
N ILE A 14 -6.77 8.53 -1.74
CA ILE A 14 -6.11 7.99 -2.94
C ILE A 14 -6.46 6.52 -3.16
N MET A 15 -6.17 5.66 -2.19
CA MET A 15 -6.39 4.22 -2.36
C MET A 15 -7.87 3.87 -2.60
N PRO A 16 -8.85 4.33 -1.79
CA PRO A 16 -10.25 4.01 -2.04
C PRO A 16 -10.79 4.54 -3.37
N SER A 17 -10.34 5.73 -3.81
CA SER A 17 -10.76 6.27 -5.11
C SER A 17 -10.29 5.39 -6.27
N PHE A 18 -9.02 4.99 -6.26
CA PHE A 18 -8.48 4.10 -7.28
C PHE A 18 -9.06 2.69 -7.21
N VAL A 19 -9.28 2.14 -5.99
CA VAL A 19 -9.92 0.83 -5.81
C VAL A 19 -11.36 0.86 -6.29
N GLY A 20 -12.11 1.94 -6.01
CA GLY A 20 -13.47 2.13 -6.52
C GLY A 20 -13.51 2.15 -8.05
N LEU A 21 -12.59 2.89 -8.68
CA LEU A 21 -12.44 2.93 -10.13
C LEU A 21 -12.11 1.54 -10.71
N ALA A 22 -11.23 0.79 -10.05
CA ALA A 22 -10.87 -0.56 -10.46
C ALA A 22 -12.05 -1.53 -10.41
N ASN A 23 -12.80 -1.52 -9.30
CA ASN A 23 -13.99 -2.37 -9.13
C ASN A 23 -15.06 -2.10 -10.19
N TRP A 24 -15.14 -0.86 -10.67
CA TRP A 24 -16.05 -0.49 -11.73
C TRP A 24 -15.52 -0.86 -13.12
N LEU A 25 -14.28 -0.51 -13.43
CA LEU A 25 -13.73 -0.62 -14.79
C LEU A 25 -13.21 -2.03 -15.12
N ILE A 26 -12.58 -2.73 -14.18
CA ILE A 26 -11.94 -4.04 -14.48
C ILE A 26 -12.94 -5.05 -15.05
N PRO A 27 -14.11 -5.31 -14.43
CA PRO A 27 -15.08 -6.24 -15.01
C PRO A 27 -15.49 -5.85 -16.43
N MET A 28 -15.79 -4.60 -16.68
CA MET A 28 -16.15 -4.11 -18.03
C MET A 28 -15.01 -4.30 -19.03
N MET A 29 -13.77 -3.99 -18.61
CA MET A 29 -12.60 -4.09 -19.50
C MET A 29 -12.22 -5.51 -19.86
N ILE A 30 -12.52 -6.49 -19.00
CA ILE A 30 -12.21 -7.92 -19.26
C ILE A 30 -13.42 -8.72 -19.71
N GLY A 31 -14.62 -8.09 -19.81
CA GLY A 31 -15.86 -8.74 -20.20
C GLY A 31 -16.45 -9.65 -19.13
N ALA A 32 -16.14 -9.42 -17.85
CA ALA A 32 -16.73 -10.12 -16.72
C ALA A 32 -18.06 -9.47 -16.29
N PRO A 33 -19.06 -10.26 -15.83
CA PRO A 33 -20.34 -9.71 -15.39
C PRO A 33 -20.26 -8.97 -14.04
N ASP A 34 -19.30 -9.35 -13.18
CA ASP A 34 -19.06 -8.78 -11.84
C ASP A 34 -17.65 -9.17 -11.39
N MET A 35 -17.27 -8.73 -10.18
CA MET A 35 -16.08 -9.22 -9.50
C MET A 35 -16.26 -10.68 -9.08
N ALA A 36 -15.15 -11.45 -9.00
CA ALA A 36 -15.19 -12.88 -8.69
C ALA A 36 -15.82 -13.21 -7.33
N LEU A 37 -15.64 -12.34 -6.35
CA LEU A 37 -16.06 -12.54 -4.96
C LEU A 37 -16.93 -11.36 -4.49
N PRO A 38 -18.18 -11.20 -4.99
CA PRO A 38 -18.96 -9.98 -4.77
C PRO A 38 -19.34 -9.76 -3.30
N ARG A 39 -19.55 -10.82 -2.51
CA ARG A 39 -19.83 -10.70 -1.07
C ARG A 39 -18.62 -10.18 -0.30
N MET A 40 -17.42 -10.68 -0.62
CA MET A 40 -16.19 -10.21 -0.01
C MET A 40 -15.89 -8.76 -0.44
N ASN A 41 -16.21 -8.41 -1.70
CA ASN A 41 -16.11 -7.05 -2.21
C ASN A 41 -16.98 -6.07 -1.42
N ASN A 42 -18.24 -6.43 -1.19
CA ASN A 42 -19.16 -5.64 -0.38
C ASN A 42 -18.65 -5.47 1.05
N TRP A 43 -18.14 -6.55 1.66
CA TRP A 43 -17.60 -6.50 3.01
C TRP A 43 -16.35 -5.63 3.09
N SER A 44 -15.43 -5.73 2.13
CA SER A 44 -14.22 -4.90 2.09
C SER A 44 -14.55 -3.41 2.08
N PHE A 45 -15.62 -3.01 1.42
CA PHE A 45 -16.10 -1.62 1.43
C PHE A 45 -16.69 -1.24 2.80
N TRP A 46 -17.61 -2.06 3.36
CA TRP A 46 -18.35 -1.67 4.56
C TRP A 46 -17.52 -1.65 5.85
N ILE A 47 -16.33 -2.22 5.87
CA ILE A 47 -15.39 -2.04 7.00
C ILE A 47 -14.60 -0.73 6.94
N LEU A 48 -14.58 -0.01 5.81
CA LEU A 48 -13.89 1.28 5.68
C LEU A 48 -14.54 2.39 6.53
N PRO A 49 -15.87 2.63 6.49
CA PRO A 49 -16.49 3.66 7.31
C PRO A 49 -16.19 3.53 8.81
N PRO A 50 -16.30 2.35 9.45
CA PRO A 50 -15.89 2.16 10.85
C PRO A 50 -14.42 2.53 11.10
N ALA A 51 -13.50 2.14 10.20
CA ALA A 51 -12.09 2.46 10.35
C ALA A 51 -11.84 3.97 10.32
N PHE A 52 -12.49 4.69 9.42
CA PHE A 52 -12.39 6.15 9.35
C PHE A 52 -13.04 6.84 10.54
N LEU A 53 -14.16 6.33 11.05
CA LEU A 53 -14.76 6.83 12.28
C LEU A 53 -13.83 6.62 13.49
N MET A 54 -13.12 5.48 13.57
CA MET A 54 -12.11 5.26 14.60
C MET A 54 -10.95 6.27 14.48
N LEU A 55 -10.44 6.54 13.28
CA LEU A 55 -9.42 7.56 13.08
C LEU A 55 -9.91 8.94 13.47
N ALA A 56 -11.11 9.33 13.06
CA ALA A 56 -11.71 10.61 13.40
C ALA A 56 -11.97 10.77 14.90
N SER A 57 -12.39 9.70 15.59
CA SER A 57 -12.66 9.71 17.03
C SER A 57 -11.42 10.02 17.87
N THR A 58 -10.22 9.74 17.35
CA THR A 58 -8.96 10.10 18.03
C THR A 58 -8.81 11.60 18.31
N LEU A 59 -9.47 12.46 17.53
CA LEU A 59 -9.49 13.91 17.76
C LEU A 59 -10.24 14.30 19.03
N LEU A 60 -11.18 13.47 19.48
CA LEU A 60 -12.04 13.72 20.64
C LEU A 60 -11.55 13.00 21.90
N MET A 61 -10.51 12.18 21.78
CA MET A 61 -9.94 11.46 22.91
C MET A 61 -8.98 12.31 23.73
N GLU A 62 -8.72 11.90 24.98
CA GLU A 62 -7.72 12.53 25.83
C GLU A 62 -6.34 12.53 25.16
N GLY A 63 -5.65 13.67 25.19
CA GLY A 63 -4.40 13.87 24.48
C GLY A 63 -4.55 14.11 22.97
N GLY A 64 -5.76 14.02 22.42
CA GLY A 64 -6.04 14.23 21.00
C GLY A 64 -5.51 13.13 20.08
N ALA A 65 -5.50 13.43 18.78
CA ALA A 65 -4.95 12.51 17.79
C ALA A 65 -3.43 12.36 17.93
N PRO A 66 -2.86 11.16 17.60
CA PRO A 66 -1.42 10.94 17.63
C PRO A 66 -0.64 11.97 16.80
N ALA A 67 0.52 12.42 17.30
CA ALA A 67 1.31 13.51 16.74
C ALA A 67 2.74 13.08 16.35
N PHE A 68 2.87 11.94 15.67
CA PHE A 68 4.14 11.34 15.29
C PHE A 68 4.33 11.16 13.75
N GLY A 69 3.50 11.83 12.95
CA GLY A 69 3.52 11.69 11.48
C GLY A 69 2.91 10.38 10.99
N TRP A 70 2.80 10.23 9.66
CA TRP A 70 2.19 9.05 9.05
C TRP A 70 3.08 7.80 9.12
N THR A 71 4.36 7.97 9.42
CA THR A 71 5.34 6.88 9.57
C THR A 71 5.38 6.28 10.98
N PHE A 72 4.79 6.98 11.95
CA PHE A 72 4.66 6.59 13.37
C PHE A 72 5.87 5.86 13.97
N TYR A 73 7.06 6.44 13.82
CA TYR A 73 8.30 5.85 14.33
C TYR A 73 8.30 5.67 15.85
N ALA A 74 8.72 4.48 16.28
CA ALA A 74 9.09 4.25 17.68
C ALA A 74 10.45 4.94 17.97
N PRO A 75 10.72 5.41 19.22
CA PRO A 75 9.90 5.29 20.43
C PRO A 75 8.81 6.37 20.58
N LEU A 76 8.71 7.33 19.66
CA LEU A 76 7.72 8.42 19.74
C LEU A 76 6.28 7.87 19.75
N SER A 77 6.02 6.85 18.95
CA SER A 77 4.70 6.21 18.81
C SER A 77 4.39 5.15 19.88
N THR A 78 5.36 4.77 20.69
CA THR A 78 5.19 3.82 21.80
C THR A 78 5.24 4.54 23.15
N THR A 79 6.41 5.05 23.54
CA THR A 79 6.65 5.61 24.88
C THR A 79 5.93 6.95 25.10
N TYR A 80 5.80 7.77 24.04
CA TYR A 80 5.25 9.14 24.13
C TYR A 80 3.88 9.27 23.47
N ALA A 81 3.27 8.15 23.09
CA ALA A 81 1.99 8.17 22.40
C ALA A 81 0.83 8.47 23.35
N PRO A 82 -0.19 9.24 22.92
CA PRO A 82 -1.43 9.40 23.67
C PRO A 82 -2.24 8.11 23.66
N PRO A 83 -3.21 7.91 24.59
CA PRO A 83 -4.08 6.72 24.62
C PRO A 83 -4.80 6.44 23.30
N SER A 84 -5.04 7.46 22.48
CA SER A 84 -5.68 7.36 21.17
C SER A 84 -4.87 6.54 20.14
N VAL A 85 -3.57 6.27 20.39
CA VAL A 85 -2.73 5.47 19.48
C VAL A 85 -3.29 4.07 19.27
N THR A 86 -3.91 3.48 20.26
CA THR A 86 -4.53 2.16 20.15
C THR A 86 -5.67 2.16 19.12
N PHE A 87 -6.56 3.13 19.18
CA PHE A 87 -7.63 3.31 18.18
C PHE A 87 -7.07 3.55 16.77
N PHE A 88 -6.04 4.36 16.69
CA PHE A 88 -5.31 4.62 15.45
C PHE A 88 -4.75 3.32 14.84
N ILE A 89 -4.10 2.47 15.63
CA ILE A 89 -3.54 1.20 15.15
C ILE A 89 -4.63 0.21 14.73
N PHE A 90 -5.72 0.08 15.50
CA PHE A 90 -6.85 -0.76 15.11
C PHE A 90 -7.50 -0.30 13.80
N ALA A 91 -7.64 1.01 13.60
CA ALA A 91 -8.13 1.54 12.33
C ALA A 91 -7.23 1.12 11.16
N ILE A 92 -5.89 1.21 11.31
CA ILE A 92 -4.93 0.76 10.28
C ILE A 92 -5.09 -0.74 9.99
N HIS A 93 -5.29 -1.58 11.01
CA HIS A 93 -5.54 -3.01 10.79
C HIS A 93 -6.79 -3.24 9.94
N ILE A 94 -7.89 -2.55 10.25
CA ILE A 94 -9.15 -2.70 9.50
C ILE A 94 -8.97 -2.23 8.05
N LEU A 95 -8.30 -1.11 7.84
CA LEU A 95 -7.95 -0.61 6.49
C LEU A 95 -7.09 -1.62 5.72
N GLY A 96 -6.12 -2.24 6.40
CA GLY A 96 -5.28 -3.30 5.82
C GLY A 96 -6.07 -4.54 5.42
N VAL A 97 -6.99 -5.00 6.26
CA VAL A 97 -7.89 -6.14 5.95
C VAL A 97 -8.76 -5.82 4.74
N SER A 98 -9.31 -4.61 4.65
CA SER A 98 -10.07 -4.16 3.46
C SER A 98 -9.22 -4.25 2.19
N SER A 99 -7.99 -3.74 2.24
CA SER A 99 -7.07 -3.72 1.11
C SER A 99 -6.70 -5.13 0.63
N ILE A 100 -6.43 -6.05 1.56
CA ILE A 100 -6.13 -7.47 1.22
C ILE A 100 -7.35 -8.13 0.57
N MET A 101 -8.55 -7.96 1.13
CA MET A 101 -9.78 -8.54 0.55
C MET A 101 -10.04 -8.03 -0.86
N GLY A 102 -9.92 -6.72 -1.08
CA GLY A 102 -10.06 -6.11 -2.40
C GLY A 102 -9.02 -6.63 -3.39
N SER A 103 -7.79 -6.79 -2.95
CA SER A 103 -6.69 -7.30 -3.78
C SER A 103 -6.88 -8.75 -4.19
N ILE A 104 -7.26 -9.63 -3.26
CA ILE A 104 -7.59 -11.02 -3.56
C ILE A 104 -8.73 -11.09 -4.60
N ASN A 105 -9.74 -10.22 -4.45
CA ASN A 105 -10.86 -10.18 -5.38
C ASN A 105 -10.43 -9.72 -6.78
N ILE A 106 -9.58 -8.69 -6.89
CA ILE A 106 -9.03 -8.23 -8.18
C ILE A 106 -8.22 -9.36 -8.84
N ILE A 107 -7.32 -10.01 -8.10
CA ILE A 107 -6.52 -11.13 -8.62
C ILE A 107 -7.44 -12.25 -9.14
N ALA A 108 -8.38 -12.69 -8.32
CA ALA A 108 -9.33 -13.76 -8.70
C ALA A 108 -10.14 -13.38 -9.94
N THR A 109 -10.63 -12.14 -10.03
CA THR A 109 -11.40 -11.62 -11.14
C THR A 109 -10.58 -11.62 -12.43
N VAL A 110 -9.41 -10.99 -12.40
CA VAL A 110 -8.56 -10.87 -13.59
C VAL A 110 -8.03 -12.21 -14.06
N MET A 111 -7.67 -13.11 -13.14
CA MET A 111 -7.12 -14.40 -13.50
C MET A 111 -8.17 -15.38 -14.05
N ASN A 112 -9.41 -15.34 -13.57
CA ASN A 112 -10.40 -16.39 -13.83
C ASN A 112 -11.60 -15.93 -14.67
N MET A 113 -11.88 -14.63 -14.80
CA MET A 113 -13.15 -14.16 -15.38
C MET A 113 -12.98 -13.38 -16.68
N ARG A 114 -11.83 -13.47 -17.33
CA ARG A 114 -11.64 -12.86 -18.65
C ARG A 114 -12.56 -13.49 -19.69
N ALA A 115 -13.09 -12.64 -20.59
CA ALA A 115 -13.90 -13.10 -21.70
C ALA A 115 -13.17 -14.16 -22.56
N PRO A 116 -13.88 -15.13 -23.15
CA PRO A 116 -13.28 -16.12 -24.04
C PRO A 116 -12.43 -15.46 -25.15
N GLY A 117 -11.21 -15.94 -25.34
CA GLY A 117 -10.26 -15.38 -26.30
C GLY A 117 -9.43 -14.18 -25.81
N MET A 118 -9.74 -13.64 -24.64
CA MET A 118 -8.90 -12.59 -24.02
C MET A 118 -7.73 -13.22 -23.24
N THR A 119 -6.59 -13.32 -23.90
CA THR A 119 -5.33 -13.69 -23.24
C THR A 119 -4.79 -12.55 -22.40
N TYR A 120 -3.83 -12.82 -21.50
CA TYR A 120 -3.21 -11.78 -20.67
C TYR A 120 -2.66 -10.61 -21.50
N MET A 121 -1.96 -10.89 -22.60
CA MET A 121 -1.37 -9.86 -23.47
C MET A 121 -2.39 -9.12 -24.36
N LYS A 122 -3.68 -9.41 -24.21
CA LYS A 122 -4.78 -8.66 -24.84
C LYS A 122 -5.56 -7.81 -23.84
N MET A 123 -5.22 -7.89 -22.56
CA MET A 123 -5.86 -7.04 -21.53
C MET A 123 -5.44 -5.58 -21.70
N PRO A 124 -6.33 -4.62 -21.41
CA PRO A 124 -5.94 -3.21 -21.27
C PRO A 124 -4.83 -3.03 -20.23
N LEU A 125 -3.92 -2.06 -20.46
CA LEU A 125 -2.79 -1.83 -19.55
C LEU A 125 -3.26 -1.45 -18.14
N PHE A 126 -4.38 -0.75 -17.98
CA PHE A 126 -5.01 -0.48 -16.70
C PHE A 126 -5.29 -1.76 -15.90
N VAL A 127 -5.75 -2.82 -16.55
CA VAL A 127 -5.99 -4.12 -15.87
C VAL A 127 -4.67 -4.76 -15.42
N TRP A 128 -3.61 -4.64 -16.22
CA TRP A 128 -2.27 -5.11 -15.83
C TRP A 128 -1.72 -4.36 -14.62
N THR A 129 -1.81 -3.03 -14.63
CA THR A 129 -1.32 -2.23 -13.49
C THR A 129 -2.05 -2.59 -12.20
N TRP A 130 -3.36 -2.84 -12.26
CA TRP A 130 -4.14 -3.27 -11.12
C TRP A 130 -3.85 -4.71 -10.67
N LEU A 131 -3.66 -5.63 -11.59
CA LEU A 131 -3.25 -7.00 -11.25
C LEU A 131 -1.92 -7.00 -10.48
N ILE A 132 -0.95 -6.24 -10.96
CA ILE A 132 0.37 -6.10 -10.33
C ILE A 132 0.24 -5.38 -8.98
N THR A 133 -0.52 -4.30 -8.89
CA THR A 133 -0.80 -3.58 -7.65
C THR A 133 -1.47 -4.49 -6.61
N ALA A 134 -2.39 -5.35 -7.02
CA ALA A 134 -3.07 -6.27 -6.12
C ALA A 134 -2.10 -7.32 -5.53
N PHE A 135 -1.15 -7.82 -6.32
CA PHE A 135 -0.08 -8.68 -5.79
C PHE A 135 0.83 -7.96 -4.79
N LEU A 136 1.19 -6.70 -5.08
CA LEU A 136 1.95 -5.88 -4.13
C LEU A 136 1.21 -5.73 -2.80
N LEU A 137 -0.08 -5.36 -2.84
CA LEU A 137 -0.90 -5.18 -1.63
C LEU A 137 -0.98 -6.44 -0.78
N VAL A 138 -1.20 -7.61 -1.39
CA VAL A 138 -1.23 -8.89 -0.67
C VAL A 138 0.13 -9.19 0.00
N ALA A 139 1.23 -8.79 -0.64
CA ALA A 139 2.57 -9.05 -0.11
C ALA A 139 2.95 -8.09 1.03
N VAL A 140 2.62 -6.79 0.93
CA VAL A 140 3.14 -5.78 1.86
C VAL A 140 2.22 -5.45 3.03
N MET A 141 0.89 -5.59 2.88
CA MET A 141 -0.04 -5.27 3.96
C MET A 141 0.15 -6.13 5.22
N PRO A 142 0.45 -7.44 5.14
CA PRO A 142 0.79 -8.22 6.31
C PRO A 142 2.05 -7.73 7.03
N VAL A 143 3.01 -7.16 6.32
CA VAL A 143 4.24 -6.59 6.91
C VAL A 143 3.91 -5.36 7.74
N LEU A 144 3.09 -4.45 7.21
CA LEU A 144 2.59 -3.31 7.99
C LEU A 144 1.80 -3.78 9.22
N ALA A 145 0.88 -4.73 9.06
CA ALA A 145 0.11 -5.29 10.15
C ALA A 145 1.02 -5.87 11.24
N GLY A 146 2.09 -6.57 10.86
CA GLY A 146 3.11 -7.08 11.76
C GLY A 146 3.79 -5.96 12.56
N ALA A 147 4.26 -4.90 11.89
CA ALA A 147 4.92 -3.76 12.52
C ALA A 147 4.02 -3.10 13.59
N VAL A 148 2.76 -2.80 13.24
CA VAL A 148 1.84 -2.14 14.17
C VAL A 148 1.31 -3.06 15.24
N THR A 149 1.28 -4.38 15.01
CA THR A 149 1.01 -5.39 16.06
C THR A 149 2.15 -5.43 17.08
N MET A 150 3.41 -5.46 16.64
CA MET A 150 4.56 -5.38 17.54
C MET A 150 4.53 -4.09 18.36
N MET A 151 4.10 -2.97 17.77
CA MET A 151 3.89 -1.71 18.50
C MET A 151 2.81 -1.83 19.58
N LEU A 152 1.66 -2.47 19.31
CA LEU A 152 0.63 -2.72 20.31
C LEU A 152 1.16 -3.61 21.45
N MET A 153 1.99 -4.59 21.14
CA MET A 153 2.61 -5.45 22.15
C MET A 153 3.55 -4.65 23.05
N ASP A 154 4.35 -3.74 22.50
CA ASP A 154 5.22 -2.87 23.28
C ASP A 154 4.41 -1.92 24.20
N ILE A 155 3.28 -1.38 23.70
CA ILE A 155 2.43 -0.46 24.47
C ILE A 155 1.66 -1.15 25.60
N HIS A 156 1.08 -2.34 25.35
CA HIS A 156 0.09 -2.93 26.24
C HIS A 156 0.57 -4.18 26.98
N PHE A 157 1.59 -4.88 26.48
CA PHE A 157 2.03 -6.16 27.02
C PHE A 157 3.46 -6.14 27.56
N GLY A 158 4.11 -4.97 27.57
CA GLY A 158 5.44 -4.79 28.14
C GLY A 158 6.54 -5.51 27.36
N THR A 159 6.33 -5.80 26.08
CA THR A 159 7.41 -6.22 25.19
C THR A 159 8.33 -5.05 24.86
N SER A 160 9.48 -5.31 24.30
CA SER A 160 10.50 -4.30 23.99
C SER A 160 11.05 -4.44 22.58
N PHE A 161 10.23 -4.76 21.61
CA PHE A 161 10.67 -4.91 20.21
C PHE A 161 11.40 -3.66 19.70
N PHE A 162 10.91 -2.48 20.07
CA PHE A 162 11.37 -1.19 19.60
C PHE A 162 11.98 -0.32 20.72
N SER A 163 12.22 -0.87 21.89
CA SER A 163 12.81 -0.16 23.03
C SER A 163 14.23 -0.63 23.28
N ALA A 164 15.22 0.25 23.07
CA ALA A 164 16.63 -0.07 23.30
C ALA A 164 16.93 -0.41 24.77
N ALA A 165 16.24 0.18 25.72
CA ALA A 165 16.39 -0.11 27.15
C ALA A 165 16.00 -1.55 27.50
N GLY A 166 15.11 -2.18 26.77
CA GLY A 166 14.70 -3.56 26.92
C GLY A 166 15.40 -4.54 25.98
N GLY A 167 16.43 -4.09 25.24
CA GLY A 167 17.16 -4.93 24.29
C GLY A 167 16.59 -4.95 22.85
N GLY A 168 15.57 -4.15 22.56
CA GLY A 168 15.02 -3.97 21.21
C GLY A 168 15.73 -2.88 20.41
N ASP A 169 15.22 -2.62 19.21
CA ASP A 169 15.81 -1.64 18.31
C ASP A 169 14.75 -0.78 17.59
N PRO A 170 14.71 0.54 17.82
CA PRO A 170 13.82 1.43 17.06
C PRO A 170 14.06 1.42 15.56
N VAL A 171 15.29 1.15 15.11
CA VAL A 171 15.63 1.06 13.67
C VAL A 171 14.97 -0.16 13.03
N LEU A 172 14.73 -1.23 13.80
CA LEU A 172 13.96 -2.39 13.32
C LEU A 172 12.56 -1.98 12.86
N PHE A 173 11.87 -1.09 13.62
CA PHE A 173 10.57 -0.58 13.21
C PHE A 173 10.67 0.10 11.83
N GLN A 174 11.68 0.95 11.64
CA GLN A 174 11.87 1.67 10.38
C GLN A 174 12.10 0.71 9.21
N HIS A 175 12.88 -0.34 9.38
CA HIS A 175 13.08 -1.36 8.34
C HIS A 175 11.78 -2.06 7.97
N ILE A 176 11.00 -2.54 8.95
CA ILE A 176 9.74 -3.22 8.70
C ILE A 176 8.74 -2.25 8.07
N PHE A 177 8.63 -1.02 8.59
CA PHE A 177 7.74 -0.01 8.04
C PHE A 177 8.07 0.32 6.58
N TRP A 178 9.33 0.58 6.25
CA TRP A 178 9.71 0.97 4.89
C TRP A 178 9.76 -0.19 3.90
N PHE A 179 9.92 -1.41 4.38
CA PHE A 179 9.72 -2.60 3.53
C PHE A 179 8.25 -2.69 3.03
N PHE A 180 7.30 -2.20 3.81
CA PHE A 180 5.95 -1.90 3.35
C PHE A 180 5.89 -0.57 2.59
N GLY A 181 6.43 0.50 3.17
CA GLY A 181 6.17 1.88 2.78
C GLY A 181 6.69 2.25 1.39
N HIS A 182 7.79 1.66 0.94
CA HIS A 182 8.26 1.94 -0.41
C HIS A 182 7.41 1.24 -1.49
N PRO A 183 7.10 -0.07 -1.41
CA PRO A 183 6.11 -0.65 -2.32
C PRO A 183 4.75 0.06 -2.28
N GLU A 184 4.34 0.64 -1.14
CA GLU A 184 3.10 1.41 -1.02
C GLU A 184 3.06 2.62 -1.96
N VAL A 185 4.16 3.36 -2.11
CA VAL A 185 4.19 4.49 -3.05
C VAL A 185 4.04 4.04 -4.51
N TYR A 186 4.51 2.84 -4.84
CA TYR A 186 4.27 2.24 -6.16
C TYR A 186 2.85 1.66 -6.29
N ILE A 187 2.24 1.16 -5.24
CA ILE A 187 0.82 0.81 -5.19
C ILE A 187 -0.05 2.02 -5.53
N ILE A 188 0.34 3.20 -5.09
CA ILE A 188 -0.35 4.45 -5.40
C ILE A 188 -0.17 4.86 -6.87
N ILE A 189 1.04 4.80 -7.41
CA ILE A 189 1.34 5.35 -8.74
C ILE A 189 1.01 4.40 -9.90
N LEU A 190 1.14 3.08 -9.73
CA LEU A 190 0.90 2.12 -10.82
C LEU A 190 -0.51 2.21 -11.41
N PRO A 191 -1.60 2.29 -10.61
CA PRO A 191 -2.94 2.51 -11.16
C PRO A 191 -3.05 3.80 -11.95
N ALA A 192 -2.38 4.88 -11.53
CA ALA A 192 -2.35 6.13 -12.26
C ALA A 192 -1.65 5.99 -13.62
N PHE A 193 -0.54 5.23 -13.72
CA PHE A 193 0.09 4.89 -14.98
C PHE A 193 -0.87 4.13 -15.90
N GLY A 194 -1.67 3.21 -15.34
CA GLY A 194 -2.72 2.50 -16.07
C GLY A 194 -3.78 3.45 -16.65
N VAL A 195 -4.26 4.40 -15.85
CA VAL A 195 -5.23 5.43 -16.28
C VAL A 195 -4.66 6.29 -17.41
N ILE A 196 -3.46 6.83 -17.22
CA ILE A 196 -2.80 7.71 -18.23
C ILE A 196 -2.55 6.95 -19.53
N SER A 197 -2.13 5.69 -19.45
CA SER A 197 -1.91 4.81 -20.60
C SER A 197 -3.17 4.49 -21.39
N GLN A 198 -4.36 4.67 -20.82
CA GLN A 198 -5.63 4.57 -21.54
C GLN A 198 -6.07 5.91 -22.11
N ILE A 199 -5.91 6.99 -21.35
CA ILE A 199 -6.36 8.34 -21.71
C ILE A 199 -5.57 8.88 -22.90
N ILE A 200 -4.23 8.84 -22.86
CA ILE A 200 -3.38 9.41 -23.90
C ILE A 200 -3.67 8.79 -25.28
N PRO A 201 -3.71 7.45 -25.46
CA PRO A 201 -4.06 6.84 -26.73
C PRO A 201 -5.47 7.20 -27.21
N ALA A 202 -6.45 7.26 -26.30
CA ALA A 202 -7.82 7.62 -26.63
C ALA A 202 -7.93 9.04 -27.21
N PHE A 203 -7.31 10.03 -26.55
CA PHE A 203 -7.35 11.43 -27.00
C PHE A 203 -6.46 11.69 -28.20
N SER A 204 -5.30 11.04 -28.32
CA SER A 204 -4.42 11.14 -29.48
C SER A 204 -4.91 10.36 -30.70
N ARG A 205 -5.92 9.48 -30.50
CA ARG A 205 -6.45 8.55 -31.53
C ARG A 205 -5.35 7.67 -32.13
N LYS A 206 -4.38 7.27 -31.33
CA LYS A 206 -3.26 6.40 -31.74
C LYS A 206 -3.20 5.18 -30.84
N PRO A 207 -2.76 4.00 -31.34
CA PRO A 207 -2.55 2.86 -30.49
C PRO A 207 -1.43 3.12 -29.49
N LEU A 208 -1.49 2.43 -28.34
CA LEU A 208 -0.44 2.50 -27.32
C LEU A 208 0.87 1.97 -27.91
N PHE A 209 1.92 2.78 -27.85
CA PHE A 209 3.25 2.38 -28.30
C PHE A 209 3.90 1.45 -27.27
N GLY A 210 4.48 0.35 -27.75
CA GLY A 210 5.28 -0.54 -26.90
C GLY A 210 4.49 -1.25 -25.79
N TYR A 211 3.24 -1.68 -26.03
CA TYR A 211 2.36 -2.30 -25.03
C TYR A 211 3.06 -3.38 -24.20
N ALA A 212 3.72 -4.35 -24.83
CA ALA A 212 4.42 -5.44 -24.13
C ALA A 212 5.55 -4.90 -23.23
N SER A 213 6.32 -3.93 -23.74
CA SER A 213 7.39 -3.30 -22.95
C SER A 213 6.84 -2.57 -21.73
N MET A 214 5.68 -1.91 -21.84
CA MET A 214 5.02 -1.24 -20.72
C MET A 214 4.51 -2.24 -19.67
N VAL A 215 4.01 -3.40 -20.08
CA VAL A 215 3.63 -4.47 -19.16
C VAL A 215 4.85 -4.97 -18.38
N TYR A 216 5.96 -5.24 -19.07
CA TYR A 216 7.20 -5.69 -18.42
C TYR A 216 7.82 -4.61 -17.55
N ALA A 217 7.80 -3.35 -17.98
CA ALA A 217 8.26 -2.22 -17.19
C ALA A 217 7.47 -2.09 -15.86
N THR A 218 6.14 -2.19 -15.92
CA THR A 218 5.28 -2.17 -14.75
C THR A 218 5.60 -3.31 -13.78
N ALA A 219 5.80 -4.53 -14.30
CA ALA A 219 6.19 -5.68 -13.49
C ALA A 219 7.60 -5.51 -12.88
N ALA A 220 8.54 -4.93 -13.64
CA ALA A 220 9.88 -4.65 -13.15
C ALA A 220 9.88 -3.61 -12.02
N ILE A 221 9.07 -2.55 -12.13
CA ILE A 221 8.90 -1.56 -11.05
C ILE A 221 8.41 -2.26 -9.79
N ALA A 222 7.38 -3.09 -9.89
CA ALA A 222 6.82 -3.80 -8.75
C ALA A 222 7.85 -4.71 -8.08
N PHE A 223 8.63 -5.48 -8.85
CA PHE A 223 9.69 -6.33 -8.32
C PHE A 223 10.79 -5.50 -7.63
N LEU A 224 11.30 -4.48 -8.31
CA LEU A 224 12.37 -3.63 -7.78
C LEU A 224 11.95 -2.87 -6.52
N SER A 225 10.66 -2.57 -6.36
CA SER A 225 10.15 -1.85 -5.20
C SER A 225 10.46 -2.54 -3.85
N PHE A 226 10.66 -3.87 -3.86
CA PHE A 226 11.02 -4.63 -2.66
C PHE A 226 12.48 -4.54 -2.25
N ILE A 227 13.36 -4.01 -3.08
CA ILE A 227 14.82 -4.00 -2.81
C ILE A 227 15.40 -2.60 -2.67
N VAL A 228 14.55 -1.58 -2.50
CA VAL A 228 14.99 -0.17 -2.42
C VAL A 228 14.55 0.55 -1.14
N TRP A 229 13.83 -0.11 -0.23
CA TRP A 229 13.15 0.55 0.91
C TRP A 229 14.07 1.37 1.81
N ALA A 230 15.33 0.97 2.00
CA ALA A 230 16.19 1.65 2.98
C ALA A 230 16.80 2.95 2.48
N HIS A 231 16.48 3.42 1.26
CA HIS A 231 16.78 4.80 0.88
C HIS A 231 16.00 5.84 1.72
N HIS A 232 14.96 5.42 2.41
CA HIS A 232 14.28 6.24 3.43
C HIS A 232 15.03 6.32 4.76
N MET A 233 16.18 5.63 4.91
CA MET A 233 16.84 5.39 6.18
C MET A 233 18.34 5.74 6.17
N TYR A 234 18.84 6.56 5.25
CA TYR A 234 20.28 6.88 5.14
C TYR A 234 20.87 7.54 6.39
N THR A 235 20.06 8.18 7.23
CA THR A 235 20.53 8.89 8.44
C THR A 235 20.40 8.07 9.73
N VAL A 236 20.04 6.78 9.67
CA VAL A 236 19.85 5.93 10.87
C VAL A 236 21.14 5.23 11.32
N GLY A 237 22.25 5.41 10.61
CA GLY A 237 23.55 4.78 10.94
C GLY A 237 23.78 3.44 10.22
N MET A 238 23.26 3.27 9.00
CA MET A 238 23.55 2.10 8.19
C MET A 238 25.05 2.03 7.81
N PRO A 239 25.61 0.80 7.64
CA PRO A 239 26.94 0.64 7.05
C PRO A 239 27.01 1.24 5.63
N VAL A 240 28.12 1.87 5.26
CA VAL A 240 28.33 2.50 3.94
C VAL A 240 28.02 1.55 2.79
N ALA A 241 28.37 0.27 2.91
CA ALA A 241 28.06 -0.73 1.89
C ALA A 241 26.54 -0.90 1.67
N GLY A 242 25.75 -0.83 2.75
CA GLY A 242 24.28 -0.86 2.68
C GLY A 242 23.73 0.41 2.02
N GLU A 243 24.25 1.58 2.40
CA GLU A 243 23.84 2.86 1.80
C GLU A 243 24.10 2.86 0.29
N LEU A 244 25.29 2.43 -0.15
CA LEU A 244 25.65 2.31 -1.56
C LEU A 244 24.73 1.34 -2.30
N PHE A 245 24.45 0.16 -1.72
CA PHE A 245 23.52 -0.80 -2.31
C PHE A 245 22.15 -0.18 -2.56
N PHE A 246 21.53 0.43 -1.54
CA PHE A 246 20.21 1.03 -1.67
C PHE A 246 20.19 2.26 -2.58
N MET A 247 21.30 2.99 -2.65
CA MET A 247 21.48 4.10 -3.60
C MET A 247 21.43 3.60 -5.05
N TYR A 248 22.26 2.60 -5.40
CA TYR A 248 22.27 2.04 -6.76
C TYR A 248 20.95 1.33 -7.11
N ALA A 249 20.38 0.56 -6.19
CA ALA A 249 19.08 -0.09 -6.41
C ALA A 249 17.97 0.94 -6.68
N THR A 250 18.00 2.07 -5.96
CA THR A 250 17.05 3.18 -6.18
C THR A 250 17.23 3.84 -7.54
N MET A 251 18.48 4.00 -8.01
CA MET A 251 18.72 4.49 -9.36
C MET A 251 18.22 3.51 -10.43
N LEU A 252 18.35 2.22 -10.17
CA LEU A 252 17.92 1.18 -11.11
C LEU A 252 16.40 1.18 -11.32
N ILE A 253 15.60 1.44 -10.28
CA ILE A 253 14.13 1.48 -10.40
C ILE A 253 13.64 2.68 -11.24
N ALA A 254 14.47 3.68 -11.48
CA ALA A 254 14.13 4.80 -12.36
C ALA A 254 14.21 4.44 -13.87
N VAL A 255 14.76 3.28 -14.23
CA VAL A 255 14.91 2.87 -15.65
C VAL A 255 13.59 2.40 -16.28
N PRO A 256 12.76 1.56 -15.64
CA PRO A 256 11.50 1.10 -16.23
C PRO A 256 10.43 2.18 -16.47
N PRO A 257 10.22 3.21 -15.59
CA PRO A 257 9.24 4.28 -15.84
C PRO A 257 9.59 5.13 -17.03
#